data_9b7a142eb2e8a1474baeac7e749d042e
#
_entry.id   9b7a142eb2e8a1474baeac7e749d042e
#
_cell.length_a   1.000
_cell.length_b   1.000
_cell.length_c   1.000
_cell.angle_alpha   90.00
_cell.angle_beta   90.00
_cell.angle_gamma   90.00
#
_symmetry.space_group_name_H-M   'P 1'
#
loop_
_entity.id
_entity.type
_entity.pdbx_description
1 polymer ?
#
loop_
_entity_poly.entity_id
_entity_poly.type
_entity_poly.pdbx_seq_one_letter_code
_entity_poly.pdbx_strand_id
1 'polypeptide(L)'
;MSKQKGGGNFSNLKGIRQDDEGNIISCPKCNSFHLIKQGTDGRRGPSAPKRWKCKQCNYKTAHPKQSTAYELLGEKEEPEWTTEELLNHREDTFLRRQRRENNEDFLDIGVKDKKPIGLYIMGDPHIDDDGCDIPALRKHINIVNQTEGMYSCNVGDLQNNWATRTKLAELWKQQSTTAEQAWQLTEWLCTATNWIFIVAGNHDVWSGAGDPLKWICRPLKTTYRPYSIRVRLKLPKHNIRIHCAHQFRGNSIYNTAHAIVKEAIFGFRDHLLIAG
;
A
#
# COMPACT_ATOMS: atom_id res chain seq x y z
N MET A 1 -22.19 -39.20 18.77
CA MET A 1 -21.02 -38.77 17.95
C MET A 1 -21.44 -38.82 16.50
N SER A 2 -21.93 -37.72 15.94
CA SER A 2 -22.37 -37.62 14.54
C SER A 2 -21.26 -36.96 13.74
N LYS A 3 -20.72 -37.66 12.76
CA LYS A 3 -19.76 -37.13 11.80
C LYS A 3 -20.45 -36.07 10.92
N GLN A 4 -20.15 -34.79 11.11
CA GLN A 4 -20.51 -33.76 10.16
C GLN A 4 -19.65 -33.95 8.90
N LYS A 5 -20.33 -34.28 7.78
CA LYS A 5 -19.71 -34.23 6.43
C LYS A 5 -19.69 -32.79 5.98
N GLY A 6 -18.53 -32.14 6.09
CA GLY A 6 -18.27 -30.85 5.47
C GLY A 6 -18.02 -31.00 3.97
N GLY A 7 -19.08 -31.09 3.18
CA GLY A 7 -19.01 -31.12 1.73
C GLY A 7 -18.97 -29.71 1.15
N GLY A 8 -17.81 -29.08 1.05
CA GLY A 8 -17.62 -27.89 0.22
C GLY A 8 -17.74 -28.26 -1.26
N ASN A 9 -18.68 -27.66 -1.97
CA ASN A 9 -18.91 -27.89 -3.39
C ASN A 9 -17.83 -27.14 -4.23
N PHE A 10 -16.75 -27.86 -4.56
CA PHE A 10 -15.62 -27.33 -5.37
C PHE A 10 -15.83 -27.50 -6.89
N SER A 11 -17.08 -27.49 -7.37
CA SER A 11 -17.42 -27.69 -8.78
C SER A 11 -16.87 -26.68 -9.77
N ASN A 12 -16.26 -25.59 -9.32
CA ASN A 12 -15.81 -24.47 -10.16
C ASN A 12 -14.30 -24.37 -10.43
N LEU A 13 -13.50 -25.33 -9.94
CA LEU A 13 -12.05 -25.31 -10.23
C LEU A 13 -11.77 -26.11 -11.51
N LYS A 14 -11.66 -25.42 -12.65
CA LYS A 14 -11.33 -26.05 -13.93
C LYS A 14 -10.03 -26.87 -13.83
N GLY A 15 -10.15 -28.20 -13.95
CA GLY A 15 -9.01 -29.11 -14.04
C GLY A 15 -8.74 -30.01 -12.83
N ILE A 16 -9.35 -29.75 -11.67
CA ILE A 16 -9.25 -30.64 -10.50
C ILE A 16 -10.28 -31.76 -10.61
N ARG A 17 -9.86 -32.99 -10.33
CA ARG A 17 -10.73 -34.18 -10.40
C ARG A 17 -10.99 -34.75 -9.01
N GLN A 18 -12.19 -35.28 -8.85
CA GLN A 18 -12.61 -35.97 -7.65
C GLN A 18 -12.85 -37.46 -7.95
N ASP A 19 -12.67 -38.32 -6.97
CA ASP A 19 -13.13 -39.72 -7.02
C ASP A 19 -14.64 -39.80 -6.93
N ASP A 20 -15.14 -41.01 -6.89
CA ASP A 20 -16.59 -41.26 -6.82
C ASP A 20 -17.19 -40.92 -5.44
N GLU A 21 -16.35 -40.75 -4.43
CA GLU A 21 -16.69 -40.33 -3.07
C GLU A 21 -16.58 -38.80 -2.88
N GLY A 22 -16.17 -38.10 -3.91
CA GLY A 22 -16.01 -36.60 -3.89
C GLY A 22 -14.67 -36.12 -3.35
N ASN A 23 -13.70 -37.01 -3.09
CA ASN A 23 -12.38 -36.58 -2.62
C ASN A 23 -11.53 -36.11 -3.79
N ILE A 24 -10.76 -35.07 -3.56
CA ILE A 24 -9.79 -34.55 -4.55
C ILE A 24 -8.67 -35.59 -4.72
N ILE A 25 -8.33 -35.87 -5.99
CA ILE A 25 -7.33 -36.88 -6.32
C ILE A 25 -6.12 -36.25 -7.02
N SER A 26 -4.93 -36.78 -6.71
CA SER A 26 -3.65 -36.37 -7.31
C SER A 26 -2.86 -37.52 -7.87
N CYS A 27 -1.91 -37.23 -8.73
CA CYS A 27 -0.98 -38.21 -9.28
C CYS A 27 0.01 -38.70 -8.20
N PRO A 28 0.09 -40.04 -7.95
CA PRO A 28 1.01 -40.53 -6.93
C PRO A 28 2.50 -40.37 -7.29
N LYS A 29 2.82 -40.09 -8.57
CA LYS A 29 4.19 -39.88 -9.03
C LYS A 29 4.69 -38.45 -8.91
N CYS A 30 3.83 -37.45 -9.23
CA CYS A 30 4.26 -36.04 -9.29
C CYS A 30 3.33 -35.10 -8.52
N ASN A 31 2.37 -35.62 -7.75
CA ASN A 31 1.36 -34.87 -6.97
C ASN A 31 0.50 -33.89 -7.78
N SER A 32 0.54 -33.91 -9.11
CA SER A 32 -0.30 -33.05 -9.96
C SER A 32 -1.75 -33.44 -9.86
N PHE A 33 -2.64 -32.44 -9.77
CA PHE A 33 -4.09 -32.61 -9.78
C PHE A 33 -4.68 -32.78 -11.19
N HIS A 34 -3.87 -32.63 -12.24
CA HIS A 34 -4.30 -32.71 -13.64
C HIS A 34 -4.40 -34.17 -14.11
N LEU A 35 -5.42 -34.87 -13.59
CA LEU A 35 -5.72 -36.24 -13.96
C LEU A 35 -6.87 -36.28 -14.96
N ILE A 36 -6.80 -37.19 -15.94
CA ILE A 36 -7.88 -37.47 -16.89
C ILE A 36 -8.29 -38.92 -16.77
N LYS A 37 -9.61 -39.20 -16.81
CA LYS A 37 -10.14 -40.54 -16.87
C LYS A 37 -9.77 -41.22 -18.19
N GLN A 38 -9.26 -42.44 -18.11
CA GLN A 38 -8.88 -43.25 -19.29
C GLN A 38 -9.76 -44.48 -19.49
N GLY A 39 -10.99 -44.47 -18.92
CA GLY A 39 -11.88 -45.60 -18.97
C GLY A 39 -11.56 -46.70 -17.93
N THR A 40 -12.17 -47.86 -18.08
CA THR A 40 -11.94 -49.05 -17.26
C THR A 40 -11.13 -50.08 -18.03
N ASP A 41 -10.43 -50.97 -17.32
CA ASP A 41 -9.80 -52.13 -18.00
C ASP A 41 -10.89 -53.12 -18.39
N GLY A 42 -11.38 -53.06 -19.62
CA GLY A 42 -12.44 -53.88 -20.14
C GLY A 42 -12.22 -55.39 -20.04
N ARG A 43 -10.98 -55.84 -19.71
CA ARG A 43 -10.66 -57.27 -19.51
C ARG A 43 -11.03 -57.79 -18.14
N ARG A 44 -11.42 -56.92 -17.19
CA ARG A 44 -11.72 -57.26 -15.78
C ARG A 44 -13.21 -57.16 -15.40
N GLY A 45 -14.10 -56.96 -16.36
CA GLY A 45 -15.54 -56.86 -16.12
C GLY A 45 -16.04 -55.54 -15.60
N PRO A 46 -17.34 -55.42 -15.30
CA PRO A 46 -18.00 -54.15 -14.93
C PRO A 46 -17.49 -53.49 -13.65
N SER A 47 -16.89 -54.27 -12.75
CA SER A 47 -16.35 -53.79 -11.46
C SER A 47 -14.88 -53.36 -11.53
N ALA A 48 -14.27 -53.25 -12.74
CA ALA A 48 -12.88 -52.85 -12.87
C ALA A 48 -12.65 -51.43 -12.42
N PRO A 49 -11.55 -51.13 -11.68
CA PRO A 49 -11.28 -49.82 -11.19
C PRO A 49 -11.03 -48.86 -12.35
N LYS A 50 -11.52 -47.63 -12.19
CA LYS A 50 -11.30 -46.55 -13.15
C LYS A 50 -9.82 -46.25 -13.26
N ARG A 51 -9.32 -46.07 -14.51
CA ARG A 51 -7.93 -45.68 -14.77
C ARG A 51 -7.79 -44.18 -14.97
N TRP A 52 -6.72 -43.64 -14.45
CA TRP A 52 -6.36 -42.22 -14.55
C TRP A 52 -5.02 -42.05 -15.21
N LYS A 53 -4.88 -41.02 -16.03
CA LYS A 53 -3.60 -40.58 -16.63
C LYS A 53 -3.30 -39.15 -16.17
N CYS A 54 -2.10 -38.96 -15.66
CA CYS A 54 -1.61 -37.61 -15.35
C CYS A 54 -1.20 -36.87 -16.63
N LYS A 55 -1.72 -35.65 -16.82
CA LYS A 55 -1.34 -34.81 -17.95
C LYS A 55 0.09 -34.26 -17.84
N GLN A 56 0.61 -34.13 -16.63
CA GLN A 56 1.92 -33.55 -16.40
C GLN A 56 3.08 -34.54 -16.60
N CYS A 57 2.96 -35.76 -16.05
CA CYS A 57 4.04 -36.75 -16.12
C CYS A 57 3.68 -38.02 -16.92
N ASN A 58 2.51 -38.06 -17.54
CA ASN A 58 1.96 -39.19 -18.30
C ASN A 58 1.80 -40.51 -17.50
N TYR A 59 2.00 -40.50 -16.18
CA TYR A 59 1.83 -41.67 -15.33
C TYR A 59 0.37 -42.15 -15.34
N LYS A 60 0.17 -43.47 -15.48
CA LYS A 60 -1.15 -44.11 -15.48
C LYS A 60 -1.32 -44.86 -14.17
N THR A 61 -2.46 -44.67 -13.50
CA THR A 61 -2.78 -45.36 -12.24
C THR A 61 -4.24 -45.71 -12.15
N ALA A 62 -4.54 -46.82 -11.48
CA ALA A 62 -5.89 -47.17 -11.04
C ALA A 62 -6.17 -46.65 -9.61
N HIS A 63 -5.10 -46.26 -8.89
CA HIS A 63 -5.15 -45.79 -7.51
C HIS A 63 -4.51 -44.40 -7.43
N PRO A 64 -5.23 -43.33 -7.78
CA PRO A 64 -4.78 -41.99 -7.56
C PRO A 64 -4.65 -41.75 -6.06
N LYS A 65 -3.70 -40.89 -5.68
CA LYS A 65 -3.54 -40.50 -4.28
C LYS A 65 -4.72 -39.58 -3.91
N GLN A 66 -5.45 -39.93 -2.89
CA GLN A 66 -6.39 -38.97 -2.28
C GLN A 66 -5.60 -37.84 -1.66
N SER A 67 -5.95 -36.63 -2.00
CA SER A 67 -5.31 -35.44 -1.49
C SER A 67 -6.38 -34.48 -1.03
N THR A 68 -6.30 -34.04 0.18
CA THR A 68 -6.98 -32.84 0.62
C THR A 68 -6.28 -31.66 -0.02
N ALA A 69 -7.01 -30.74 -0.66
CA ALA A 69 -6.45 -29.54 -1.29
C ALA A 69 -5.79 -28.61 -0.26
N TYR A 70 -6.00 -28.88 1.00
CA TYR A 70 -5.36 -28.23 2.15
C TYR A 70 -5.22 -29.27 3.26
N GLU A 71 -4.07 -29.28 3.88
CA GLU A 71 -3.90 -29.90 5.18
C GLU A 71 -4.47 -28.87 6.18
N LEU A 72 -5.52 -29.22 6.90
CA LEU A 72 -5.87 -28.49 8.11
C LEU A 72 -4.67 -28.68 9.06
N LEU A 73 -3.75 -27.74 9.02
CA LEU A 73 -2.84 -27.53 10.13
C LEU A 73 -3.76 -27.29 11.32
N GLY A 74 -3.80 -28.22 12.26
CA GLY A 74 -4.76 -28.28 13.36
C GLY A 74 -5.02 -26.88 13.91
N GLU A 75 -6.26 -26.62 14.31
CA GLU A 75 -6.61 -25.38 15.00
C GLU A 75 -5.48 -25.09 15.97
N LYS A 76 -4.84 -23.95 15.82
CA LYS A 76 -3.88 -23.49 16.82
C LYS A 76 -4.69 -23.46 18.11
N GLU A 77 -4.37 -24.35 19.03
CA GLU A 77 -4.89 -24.24 20.39
C GLU A 77 -4.59 -22.83 20.84
N GLU A 78 -5.63 -22.03 21.02
CA GLU A 78 -5.46 -20.72 21.61
C GLU A 78 -4.88 -20.96 23.00
N PRO A 79 -3.78 -20.28 23.38
CA PRO A 79 -3.20 -20.45 24.69
C PRO A 79 -4.27 -20.13 25.74
N GLU A 80 -4.60 -21.08 26.61
CA GLU A 80 -5.44 -20.83 27.78
C GLU A 80 -4.68 -19.90 28.74
N TRP A 81 -4.98 -18.62 28.63
CA TRP A 81 -4.38 -17.62 29.48
C TRP A 81 -5.23 -17.39 30.72
N THR A 82 -4.61 -17.33 31.85
CA THR A 82 -5.23 -16.80 33.06
C THR A 82 -5.58 -15.32 32.86
N THR A 83 -6.53 -14.81 33.60
CA THR A 83 -6.90 -13.38 33.53
C THR A 83 -5.70 -12.47 33.76
N GLU A 84 -4.81 -12.84 34.68
CA GLU A 84 -3.60 -12.07 34.96
C GLU A 84 -2.60 -12.07 33.80
N GLU A 85 -2.38 -13.20 33.17
CA GLU A 85 -1.53 -13.29 31.97
C GLU A 85 -2.11 -12.48 30.80
N LEU A 86 -3.43 -12.50 30.65
CA LEU A 86 -4.11 -11.71 29.63
C LEU A 86 -3.96 -10.20 29.90
N LEU A 87 -4.09 -9.77 31.15
CA LEU A 87 -3.88 -8.36 31.55
C LEU A 87 -2.44 -7.94 31.29
N ASN A 88 -1.46 -8.72 31.69
CA ASN A 88 -0.04 -8.46 31.46
C ASN A 88 0.27 -8.38 29.95
N HIS A 89 -0.29 -9.29 29.14
CA HIS A 89 -0.14 -9.24 27.70
C HIS A 89 -0.74 -7.97 27.08
N ARG A 90 -1.91 -7.53 27.59
CA ARG A 90 -2.56 -6.29 27.12
C ARG A 90 -1.75 -5.06 27.51
N GLU A 91 -1.20 -5.04 28.71
CA GLU A 91 -0.32 -3.97 29.19
C GLU A 91 0.95 -3.88 28.34
N ASP A 92 1.63 -4.99 28.10
CA ASP A 92 2.81 -5.05 27.23
C ASP A 92 2.51 -4.62 25.79
N THR A 93 1.34 -4.98 25.29
CA THR A 93 0.89 -4.58 23.95
C THR A 93 0.64 -3.08 23.90
N PHE A 94 0.02 -2.50 24.93
CA PHE A 94 -0.20 -1.07 25.06
C PHE A 94 1.12 -0.30 25.16
N LEU A 95 2.03 -0.73 26.00
CA LEU A 95 3.35 -0.10 26.17
C LEU A 95 4.20 -0.18 24.89
N ARG A 96 4.17 -1.32 24.17
CA ARG A 96 4.83 -1.44 22.86
C ARG A 96 4.23 -0.49 21.84
N ARG A 97 2.90 -0.37 21.82
CA ARG A 97 2.20 0.58 20.95
C ARG A 97 2.57 2.02 21.28
N GLN A 98 2.56 2.41 22.58
CA GLN A 98 2.98 3.73 23.03
C GLN A 98 4.44 4.05 22.62
N ARG A 99 5.36 3.09 22.75
CA ARG A 99 6.76 3.28 22.34
C ARG A 99 6.87 3.49 20.83
N ARG A 100 6.11 2.76 20.03
CA ARG A 100 6.04 2.98 18.57
C ARG A 100 5.49 4.36 18.23
N GLU A 101 4.37 4.74 18.83
CA GLU A 101 3.76 6.05 18.62
C GLU A 101 4.70 7.20 19.02
N ASN A 102 5.53 7.02 20.03
CA ASN A 102 6.44 8.06 20.53
C ASN A 102 7.83 8.07 19.86
N ASN A 103 8.33 6.97 19.33
CA ASN A 103 9.73 6.87 18.92
C ASN A 103 10.01 6.39 17.49
N GLU A 104 9.12 5.62 16.84
CA GLU A 104 9.52 4.87 15.64
C GLU A 104 9.13 5.51 14.31
N ASP A 105 8.19 6.47 14.28
CA ASP A 105 7.68 7.02 13.04
C ASP A 105 8.22 8.42 12.68
N PHE A 106 9.16 8.94 13.46
CA PHE A 106 9.77 10.24 13.14
C PHE A 106 11.01 10.09 12.30
N LEU A 107 11.06 10.83 11.21
CA LEU A 107 12.30 11.16 10.54
C LEU A 107 12.95 12.36 11.24
N ASP A 108 14.10 12.15 11.81
CA ASP A 108 14.89 13.21 12.44
C ASP A 108 15.63 14.04 11.38
N ILE A 109 15.36 15.33 11.33
CA ILE A 109 16.03 16.28 10.44
C ILE A 109 16.73 17.33 11.30
N GLY A 110 18.06 17.35 11.25
CA GLY A 110 18.87 18.32 11.95
C GLY A 110 18.96 19.63 11.17
N VAL A 111 18.42 20.70 11.73
CA VAL A 111 18.61 22.07 11.22
C VAL A 111 19.72 22.74 12.00
N LYS A 112 20.82 23.03 11.32
CA LYS A 112 22.03 23.63 11.94
C LYS A 112 21.94 25.15 12.10
N ASP A 113 20.94 25.75 11.48
CA ASP A 113 20.75 27.18 11.50
C ASP A 113 20.39 27.68 12.90
N LYS A 114 21.02 28.75 13.37
CA LYS A 114 20.73 29.39 14.66
C LYS A 114 19.71 30.53 14.54
N LYS A 115 19.38 30.94 13.32
CA LYS A 115 18.42 31.99 13.01
C LYS A 115 17.00 31.40 12.94
N PRO A 116 15.97 32.23 12.93
CA PRO A 116 14.62 31.80 12.61
C PRO A 116 14.59 31.09 11.27
N ILE A 117 13.82 29.99 11.21
CA ILE A 117 13.58 29.26 9.97
C ILE A 117 12.16 29.47 9.48
N GLY A 118 11.96 29.47 8.17
CA GLY A 118 10.67 29.50 7.52
C GLY A 118 10.42 28.18 6.79
N LEU A 119 9.16 27.72 6.82
CA LEU A 119 8.71 26.56 6.04
C LEU A 119 7.74 27.05 4.97
N TYR A 120 8.10 26.86 3.72
CA TYR A 120 7.19 27.01 2.60
C TYR A 120 6.48 25.66 2.39
N ILE A 121 5.16 25.66 2.54
CA ILE A 121 4.34 24.48 2.39
C ILE A 121 3.58 24.61 1.08
N MET A 122 3.80 23.66 0.19
CA MET A 122 3.12 23.56 -1.10
C MET A 122 2.18 22.36 -1.07
N GLY A 123 0.90 22.61 -1.34
CA GLY A 123 -0.13 21.56 -1.51
C GLY A 123 -0.70 21.60 -2.91
N ASP A 124 -0.97 20.45 -3.46
CA ASP A 124 -1.77 20.21 -4.66
C ASP A 124 -1.44 21.15 -5.85
N PRO A 125 -0.16 21.29 -6.26
CA PRO A 125 0.17 22.21 -7.33
C PRO A 125 -0.37 21.80 -8.70
N HIS A 126 -0.65 20.50 -8.94
CA HIS A 126 -1.11 19.99 -10.22
C HIS A 126 -0.43 20.68 -11.40
N ILE A 127 0.91 20.63 -11.43
CA ILE A 127 1.75 21.47 -12.29
C ILE A 127 1.49 21.32 -13.79
N ASP A 128 0.87 20.22 -14.19
CA ASP A 128 0.47 19.91 -15.58
C ASP A 128 -0.94 20.42 -15.92
N ASP A 129 -1.67 20.99 -14.96
CA ASP A 129 -2.99 21.55 -15.19
C ASP A 129 -2.89 22.94 -15.83
N ASP A 130 -3.70 23.18 -16.86
CA ASP A 130 -3.75 24.50 -17.55
C ASP A 130 -4.21 25.63 -16.62
N GLY A 131 -4.85 25.32 -15.49
CA GLY A 131 -5.22 26.25 -14.43
C GLY A 131 -4.15 26.51 -13.41
N CYS A 132 -2.99 25.85 -13.46
CA CYS A 132 -1.90 26.06 -12.52
C CYS A 132 -1.26 27.44 -12.72
N ASP A 133 -1.22 28.26 -11.66
CA ASP A 133 -0.54 29.57 -11.69
C ASP A 133 0.99 29.38 -11.65
N ILE A 134 1.56 29.00 -12.79
CA ILE A 134 3.00 28.81 -12.96
C ILE A 134 3.81 30.08 -12.61
N PRO A 135 3.41 31.32 -13.01
CA PRO A 135 4.08 32.53 -12.56
C PRO A 135 4.19 32.66 -11.05
N ALA A 136 3.08 32.45 -10.32
CA ALA A 136 3.09 32.48 -8.85
C ALA A 136 3.96 31.38 -8.25
N LEU A 137 3.87 30.15 -8.77
CA LEU A 137 4.70 29.01 -8.36
C LEU A 137 6.19 29.33 -8.48
N ARG A 138 6.63 29.83 -9.65
CA ARG A 138 8.04 30.22 -9.90
C ARG A 138 8.49 31.35 -8.98
N LYS A 139 7.60 32.33 -8.74
CA LYS A 139 7.88 33.45 -7.80
C LYS A 139 8.09 32.90 -6.38
N HIS A 140 7.24 32.00 -5.90
CA HIS A 140 7.38 31.41 -4.56
C HIS A 140 8.66 30.58 -4.42
N ILE A 141 8.97 29.75 -5.40
CA ILE A 141 10.23 28.98 -5.44
C ILE A 141 11.43 29.93 -5.40
N ASN A 142 11.41 31.02 -6.16
CA ASN A 142 12.46 32.00 -6.14
C ASN A 142 12.63 32.66 -4.76
N ILE A 143 11.55 33.07 -4.11
CA ILE A 143 11.58 33.61 -2.75
C ILE A 143 12.25 32.64 -1.79
N VAL A 144 11.84 31.36 -1.82
CA VAL A 144 12.43 30.34 -0.95
C VAL A 144 13.91 30.17 -1.21
N ASN A 145 14.31 30.07 -2.48
CA ASN A 145 15.71 29.85 -2.86
C ASN A 145 16.62 31.03 -2.54
N GLN A 146 16.10 32.26 -2.51
CA GLN A 146 16.85 33.47 -2.22
C GLN A 146 16.82 33.86 -0.74
N THR A 147 15.97 33.28 0.06
CA THR A 147 15.83 33.64 1.47
C THR A 147 16.57 32.65 2.36
N GLU A 148 17.58 33.10 3.06
CA GLU A 148 18.35 32.30 4.01
C GLU A 148 17.42 31.76 5.12
N GLY A 149 17.54 30.49 5.46
CA GLY A 149 16.71 29.84 6.48
C GLY A 149 15.33 29.43 6.02
N MET A 150 14.99 29.58 4.73
CA MET A 150 13.75 29.05 4.14
C MET A 150 13.96 27.64 3.62
N TYR A 151 12.98 26.79 3.90
CA TYR A 151 12.93 25.39 3.48
C TYR A 151 11.57 25.07 2.89
N SER A 152 11.52 24.08 2.00
CA SER A 152 10.30 23.70 1.31
C SER A 152 9.78 22.33 1.78
N CYS A 153 8.46 22.19 1.84
CA CYS A 153 7.75 20.95 2.12
C CYS A 153 6.60 20.79 1.11
N ASN A 154 6.41 19.59 0.58
CA ASN A 154 5.29 19.31 -0.31
C ASN A 154 4.34 18.30 0.33
N VAL A 155 3.00 18.50 0.15
CA VAL A 155 1.95 17.69 0.75
C VAL A 155 1.18 16.81 -0.26
N GLY A 156 1.69 16.68 -1.49
CA GLY A 156 1.16 15.75 -2.49
C GLY A 156 0.53 16.42 -3.70
N ASP A 157 0.03 15.56 -4.59
CA ASP A 157 -0.63 15.89 -5.84
C ASP A 157 0.16 16.89 -6.71
N LEU A 158 1.42 16.50 -7.01
CA LEU A 158 2.30 17.33 -7.83
C LEU A 158 1.79 17.49 -9.25
N GLN A 159 1.06 16.48 -9.76
CA GLN A 159 0.47 16.46 -11.09
C GLN A 159 -0.90 15.79 -11.10
N ASN A 160 -1.66 15.97 -12.16
CA ASN A 160 -2.99 15.38 -12.34
C ASN A 160 -2.97 13.87 -12.56
N ASN A 161 -2.05 13.36 -13.38
CA ASN A 161 -1.87 11.94 -13.71
C ASN A 161 -3.18 11.22 -14.13
N TRP A 162 -4.03 11.87 -14.89
CA TRP A 162 -5.37 11.38 -15.26
C TRP A 162 -5.38 10.31 -16.35
N ALA A 163 -4.24 10.09 -17.01
CA ALA A 163 -4.12 9.26 -18.22
C ALA A 163 -4.66 7.83 -18.07
N THR A 164 -4.75 7.31 -16.85
CA THR A 164 -5.15 5.92 -16.59
C THR A 164 -6.60 5.76 -16.15
N ARG A 165 -7.38 6.84 -16.00
CA ARG A 165 -8.73 6.81 -15.46
C ARG A 165 -9.77 7.16 -16.50
N THR A 166 -10.65 6.21 -16.85
CA THR A 166 -11.63 6.33 -17.94
C THR A 166 -12.52 7.59 -17.87
N LYS A 167 -12.98 7.99 -16.68
CA LYS A 167 -13.79 9.21 -16.52
C LYS A 167 -12.94 10.49 -16.53
N LEU A 168 -11.69 10.42 -16.03
CA LEU A 168 -10.78 11.54 -15.98
C LEU A 168 -9.99 11.71 -17.29
N ALA A 169 -9.98 10.68 -18.15
CA ALA A 169 -9.37 10.76 -19.47
C ALA A 169 -10.01 11.85 -20.38
N GLU A 170 -11.29 12.16 -20.18
CA GLU A 170 -11.93 13.27 -20.90
C GLU A 170 -11.41 14.63 -20.45
N LEU A 171 -11.13 14.80 -19.16
CA LEU A 171 -10.49 16.01 -18.63
C LEU A 171 -9.05 16.12 -19.13
N TRP A 172 -8.32 15.01 -19.15
CA TRP A 172 -6.96 14.99 -19.68
C TRP A 172 -6.87 15.39 -21.15
N LYS A 173 -7.83 14.97 -21.98
CA LYS A 173 -7.88 15.39 -23.41
C LYS A 173 -8.04 16.91 -23.60
N GLN A 174 -8.50 17.60 -22.58
CA GLN A 174 -8.69 19.06 -22.59
C GLN A 174 -7.45 19.82 -22.12
N GLN A 175 -6.47 19.13 -21.52
CA GLN A 175 -5.23 19.74 -21.08
C GLN A 175 -4.24 19.92 -22.24
N SER A 176 -3.43 20.96 -22.16
CA SER A 176 -2.41 21.24 -23.18
C SER A 176 -1.14 20.40 -23.02
N THR A 177 -0.95 19.75 -21.86
CA THR A 177 0.22 18.93 -21.53
C THR A 177 0.01 17.45 -21.82
N THR A 178 1.04 16.79 -22.36
CA THR A 178 1.08 15.34 -22.48
C THR A 178 1.52 14.68 -21.18
N ALA A 179 1.30 13.37 -21.02
CA ALA A 179 1.77 12.61 -19.85
C ALA A 179 3.29 12.68 -19.67
N GLU A 180 4.06 12.68 -20.76
CA GLU A 180 5.52 12.85 -20.72
C GLU A 180 5.91 14.24 -20.23
N GLN A 181 5.27 15.27 -20.73
CA GLN A 181 5.48 16.66 -20.29
C GLN A 181 5.09 16.86 -18.83
N ALA A 182 4.00 16.22 -18.36
CA ALA A 182 3.59 16.26 -16.97
C ALA A 182 4.70 15.70 -16.04
N TRP A 183 5.30 14.56 -16.41
CA TRP A 183 6.43 14.01 -15.65
C TRP A 183 7.68 14.88 -15.73
N GLN A 184 7.97 15.51 -16.86
CA GLN A 184 9.07 16.47 -17.02
C GLN A 184 8.89 17.70 -16.10
N LEU A 185 7.66 18.22 -16.03
CA LEU A 185 7.32 19.33 -15.13
C LEU A 185 7.44 18.90 -13.65
N THR A 186 7.00 17.68 -13.33
CA THR A 186 7.13 17.11 -11.98
C THR A 186 8.60 16.95 -11.57
N GLU A 187 9.45 16.45 -12.46
CA GLU A 187 10.89 16.33 -12.23
C GLU A 187 11.51 17.71 -12.00
N TRP A 188 11.16 18.70 -12.83
CA TRP A 188 11.59 20.08 -12.62
C TRP A 188 11.17 20.58 -11.24
N LEU A 189 9.92 20.39 -10.81
CA LEU A 189 9.42 20.83 -9.52
C LEU A 189 10.19 20.18 -8.37
N CYS A 190 10.43 18.86 -8.44
CA CYS A 190 11.21 18.14 -7.44
C CYS A 190 12.65 18.64 -7.30
N THR A 191 13.21 19.22 -8.35
CA THR A 191 14.58 19.76 -8.36
C THR A 191 14.65 21.28 -8.17
N ALA A 192 13.52 21.98 -8.24
CA ALA A 192 13.46 23.44 -8.28
C ALA A 192 13.87 24.11 -6.96
N THR A 193 13.80 23.41 -5.84
CA THR A 193 14.16 23.91 -4.51
C THR A 193 14.64 22.78 -3.59
N ASN A 194 15.17 23.14 -2.43
CA ASN A 194 15.59 22.18 -1.40
C ASN A 194 14.38 21.73 -0.56
N TRP A 195 13.78 20.65 -0.95
CA TRP A 195 12.68 20.04 -0.20
C TRP A 195 13.19 19.30 1.04
N ILE A 196 12.65 19.61 2.22
CA ILE A 196 12.87 18.80 3.42
C ILE A 196 12.22 17.45 3.23
N PHE A 197 10.98 17.46 2.73
CA PHE A 197 10.24 16.24 2.35
C PHE A 197 9.26 16.51 1.21
N ILE A 198 8.96 15.44 0.51
CA ILE A 198 7.88 15.35 -0.47
C ILE A 198 6.98 14.21 -0.05
N VAL A 199 5.70 14.50 0.14
CA VAL A 199 4.64 13.50 0.33
C VAL A 199 3.96 13.28 -1.02
N ALA A 200 3.74 12.05 -1.42
CA ALA A 200 2.91 11.77 -2.58
C ALA A 200 1.43 11.80 -2.22
N GLY A 201 0.63 12.45 -3.05
CA GLY A 201 -0.82 12.39 -2.99
C GLY A 201 -1.40 11.21 -3.76
N ASN A 202 -2.72 11.18 -3.87
CA ASN A 202 -3.39 10.09 -4.58
C ASN A 202 -3.15 10.14 -6.10
N HIS A 203 -3.02 11.33 -6.69
CA HIS A 203 -2.71 11.48 -8.11
C HIS A 203 -1.30 10.97 -8.45
N ASP A 204 -0.33 11.22 -7.61
CA ASP A 204 1.07 10.84 -7.83
C ASP A 204 1.28 9.32 -7.90
N VAL A 205 0.40 8.52 -7.28
CA VAL A 205 0.52 7.06 -7.20
C VAL A 205 -0.45 6.30 -8.11
N TRP A 206 -1.21 6.98 -8.95
CA TRP A 206 -2.21 6.36 -9.83
C TRP A 206 -1.64 5.62 -11.04
N SER A 207 -0.38 5.77 -11.36
CA SER A 207 0.20 5.28 -12.63
C SER A 207 0.14 3.76 -12.82
N GLY A 208 -0.11 2.98 -11.76
CA GLY A 208 -0.13 1.51 -11.84
C GLY A 208 1.21 0.86 -12.24
N ALA A 209 2.19 1.65 -12.64
CA ALA A 209 3.52 1.21 -13.08
C ALA A 209 4.59 1.31 -11.98
N GLY A 210 4.16 1.31 -10.73
CA GLY A 210 5.02 1.55 -9.58
C GLY A 210 4.88 2.98 -9.04
N ASP A 211 5.97 3.55 -8.54
CA ASP A 211 6.01 4.86 -7.92
C ASP A 211 7.08 5.74 -8.61
N PRO A 212 6.74 6.40 -9.74
CA PRO A 212 7.69 7.23 -10.48
C PRO A 212 8.26 8.39 -9.65
N LEU A 213 7.45 8.99 -8.78
CA LEU A 213 7.89 10.07 -7.92
C LEU A 213 8.99 9.63 -6.94
N LYS A 214 8.89 8.39 -6.44
CA LYS A 214 9.95 7.78 -5.63
C LYS A 214 11.28 7.67 -6.41
N TRP A 215 11.21 7.36 -7.70
CA TRP A 215 12.40 7.26 -8.54
C TRP A 215 13.02 8.64 -8.80
N ILE A 216 12.20 9.66 -9.07
CA ILE A 216 12.64 11.05 -9.23
C ILE A 216 13.29 11.56 -7.92
N CYS A 217 12.69 11.30 -6.78
CA CYS A 217 13.20 11.75 -5.48
C CYS A 217 14.45 10.99 -5.00
N ARG A 218 14.72 9.79 -5.52
CA ARG A 218 15.82 8.93 -5.06
C ARG A 218 17.22 9.59 -5.14
N PRO A 219 17.61 10.29 -6.21
CA PRO A 219 18.91 10.98 -6.29
C PRO A 219 18.94 12.27 -5.48
N LEU A 220 17.79 12.79 -5.04
CA LEU A 220 17.70 14.02 -4.30
C LEU A 220 17.99 13.80 -2.80
N LYS A 221 18.49 14.81 -2.10
CA LYS A 221 18.65 14.76 -0.64
C LYS A 221 17.32 14.97 0.11
N THR A 222 16.23 14.73 -0.56
CA THR A 222 14.85 14.94 -0.09
C THR A 222 14.29 13.64 0.44
N THR A 223 13.57 13.69 1.53
CA THR A 223 12.82 12.53 2.02
C THR A 223 11.50 12.42 1.30
N TYR A 224 11.27 11.28 0.69
CA TYR A 224 10.01 10.93 0.06
C TYR A 224 9.21 9.93 0.92
N ARG A 225 7.89 10.15 1.04
CA ARG A 225 6.95 9.18 1.62
C ARG A 225 5.62 9.22 0.87
N PRO A 226 4.97 8.06 0.64
CA PRO A 226 3.61 8.04 0.12
C PRO A 226 2.62 8.46 1.22
N TYR A 227 1.67 9.30 0.87
CA TYR A 227 0.50 9.73 1.65
C TYR A 227 0.76 10.51 2.95
N SER A 228 1.77 10.18 3.72
CA SER A 228 2.04 10.88 4.98
C SER A 228 3.48 10.74 5.46
N ILE A 229 3.93 11.71 6.25
CA ILE A 229 5.23 11.71 6.90
C ILE A 229 5.15 12.35 8.28
N ARG A 230 5.88 11.80 9.24
CA ARG A 230 6.13 12.45 10.53
C ARG A 230 7.60 12.84 10.63
N VAL A 231 7.84 14.12 10.83
CA VAL A 231 9.19 14.72 10.87
C VAL A 231 9.40 15.35 12.23
N ARG A 232 10.59 15.14 12.78
CA ARG A 232 11.06 15.89 13.94
C ARG A 232 12.22 16.77 13.54
N LEU A 233 11.94 18.07 13.42
CA LEU A 233 12.98 19.07 13.18
C LEU A 233 13.75 19.29 14.48
N LYS A 234 15.01 18.90 14.47
CA LYS A 234 15.94 19.14 15.58
C LYS A 234 16.61 20.49 15.38
N LEU A 235 16.11 21.50 16.07
CA LEU A 235 16.71 22.83 16.14
C LEU A 235 17.70 22.89 17.31
N PRO A 236 18.62 23.87 17.33
CA PRO A 236 19.63 23.96 18.40
C PRO A 236 19.09 23.99 19.83
N LYS A 237 17.88 24.51 20.05
CA LYS A 237 17.26 24.65 21.37
C LYS A 237 15.97 23.88 21.53
N HIS A 238 15.32 23.45 20.44
CA HIS A 238 13.98 22.88 20.46
C HIS A 238 13.83 21.77 19.42
N ASN A 239 12.90 20.87 19.65
CA ASN A 239 12.45 19.92 18.64
C ASN A 239 11.01 20.26 18.25
N ILE A 240 10.75 20.37 16.96
CA ILE A 240 9.40 20.58 16.43
C ILE A 240 8.97 19.31 15.72
N ARG A 241 7.86 18.73 16.15
CA ARG A 241 7.23 17.59 15.53
C ARG A 241 6.20 18.06 14.53
N ILE A 242 6.30 17.55 13.32
CA ILE A 242 5.40 17.87 12.20
C ILE A 242 4.82 16.56 11.70
N HIS A 243 3.50 16.47 11.63
CA HIS A 243 2.81 15.41 10.93
C HIS A 243 2.16 16.00 9.68
N CYS A 244 2.66 15.63 8.53
CA CYS A 244 2.15 16.04 7.24
C CYS A 244 1.50 14.84 6.56
N ALA A 245 0.29 15.01 6.06
CA ALA A 245 -0.41 14.01 5.26
C ALA A 245 -1.11 14.70 4.09
N HIS A 246 -1.06 14.05 2.91
CA HIS A 246 -1.87 14.52 1.80
C HIS A 246 -3.34 14.57 2.20
N GLN A 247 -3.84 13.54 2.87
CA GLN A 247 -5.18 13.53 3.44
C GLN A 247 -5.22 12.76 4.77
N PHE A 248 -5.73 13.39 5.82
CA PHE A 248 -6.06 12.69 7.06
C PHE A 248 -7.40 11.94 6.95
N ARG A 249 -7.57 10.92 7.79
CA ARG A 249 -8.80 10.11 7.79
C ARG A 249 -9.99 10.87 8.36
N GLY A 250 -11.06 10.95 7.61
CA GLY A 250 -12.35 11.51 8.02
C GLY A 250 -12.75 12.65 7.11
N ASN A 251 -13.95 12.54 6.55
CA ASN A 251 -14.53 13.56 5.68
C ASN A 251 -15.78 14.15 6.33
N SER A 252 -16.01 15.43 6.13
CA SER A 252 -17.25 16.10 6.49
C SER A 252 -17.56 17.14 5.43
N ILE A 253 -18.76 17.10 4.91
CA ILE A 253 -19.25 18.12 3.97
C ILE A 253 -19.53 19.48 4.65
N TYR A 254 -19.60 19.49 5.98
CA TYR A 254 -19.91 20.69 6.77
C TYR A 254 -18.67 21.32 7.39
N ASN A 255 -17.55 20.62 7.45
CA ASN A 255 -16.32 21.09 8.08
C ASN A 255 -15.11 20.59 7.32
N THR A 256 -14.51 21.44 6.52
CA THR A 256 -13.31 21.14 5.71
C THR A 256 -12.11 20.77 6.57
N ALA A 257 -12.03 21.31 7.80
CA ALA A 257 -10.95 20.97 8.73
C ALA A 257 -11.22 19.69 9.55
N HIS A 258 -12.32 18.98 9.32
CA HIS A 258 -12.72 17.83 10.15
C HIS A 258 -11.63 16.77 10.30
N ALA A 259 -11.00 16.40 9.22
CA ALA A 259 -9.99 15.35 9.21
C ALA A 259 -8.76 15.73 10.04
N ILE A 260 -8.25 16.94 9.90
CA ILE A 260 -7.09 17.43 10.65
C ILE A 260 -7.43 17.66 12.14
N VAL A 261 -8.63 18.14 12.45
CA VAL A 261 -9.13 18.29 13.84
C VAL A 261 -9.25 16.92 14.51
N LYS A 262 -9.79 15.93 13.79
CA LYS A 262 -9.88 14.55 14.29
C LYS A 262 -8.50 13.98 14.57
N GLU A 263 -7.51 14.21 13.70
CA GLU A 263 -6.12 13.79 13.92
C GLU A 263 -5.53 14.48 15.16
N ALA A 264 -5.79 15.77 15.34
CA ALA A 264 -5.32 16.52 16.52
C ALA A 264 -5.87 15.98 17.85
N ILE A 265 -7.13 15.48 17.84
CA ILE A 265 -7.80 14.98 19.05
C ILE A 265 -7.47 13.52 19.33
N PHE A 266 -7.55 12.67 18.31
CA PHE A 266 -7.52 11.21 18.44
C PHE A 266 -6.27 10.55 17.87
N GLY A 267 -5.49 11.26 17.06
CA GLY A 267 -4.26 10.79 16.44
C GLY A 267 -3.00 11.18 17.20
N PHE A 268 -1.97 11.46 16.43
CA PHE A 268 -0.69 11.92 16.99
C PHE A 268 -0.77 13.39 17.39
N ARG A 269 -0.41 13.69 18.62
CA ARG A 269 -0.37 15.06 19.13
C ARG A 269 0.94 15.75 18.78
N ASP A 270 1.19 15.93 17.50
CA ASP A 270 2.37 16.64 17.02
C ASP A 270 2.16 18.17 17.11
N HIS A 271 3.25 18.95 17.07
CA HIS A 271 3.18 20.39 17.26
C HIS A 271 2.54 21.10 16.06
N LEU A 272 2.70 20.54 14.86
CA LEU A 272 2.14 21.04 13.62
C LEU A 272 1.53 19.88 12.82
N LEU A 273 0.28 20.06 12.41
CA LEU A 273 -0.41 19.15 11.50
C LEU A 273 -0.62 19.88 10.18
N ILE A 274 -0.29 19.26 9.06
CA ILE A 274 -0.39 19.83 7.72
C ILE A 274 -1.16 18.84 6.85
N ALA A 275 -2.18 19.33 6.12
CA ALA A 275 -2.93 18.56 5.13
C ALA A 275 -2.91 19.26 3.78
N GLY A 276 -2.93 18.48 2.69
CA GLY A 276 -3.17 18.92 1.34
C GLY A 276 -4.65 19.06 1.03
#